data_4876edd33ff4f41c7a7964a9adc96b84
#
_entry.id   4876edd33ff4f41c7a7964a9adc96b84
#
_cell.length_a   1.000
_cell.length_b   1.000
_cell.length_c   1.000
_cell.angle_alpha   90.00
_cell.angle_beta   90.00
_cell.angle_gamma   90.00
#
_symmetry.space_group_name_H-M   'P 1'
#
loop_
_entity.id
_entity.type
_entity.pdbx_description
1 polymer ?
#
loop_
_entity_poly.entity_id
_entity_poly.type
_entity_poly.pdbx_seq_one_letter_code
_entity_poly.pdbx_strand_id
1 'polypeptide(L)'
;MANDPEEKQPSASSPTEPSAAKTPAAGGDPASKLPAPPVAPAAKPPAASGAPAAKPPAAAVPPRPPAPPKEGPVALDNDLVKRYKEKFGPAILEAWTDRKQSILVVARELLAEIALYSRDDEKFDWLSDLTAVDWPKREKRFDIVLNMYSFEKNERLRLKAQSTAEERVPSVQGIWSTANWMEREVYDMFGVIFEGHPDLKRILLPDEWQGFPLRKDYDILTQDTAWVRENLGIESGQ
;
A
#
# COMPACT_ATOMS: atom_id res chain seq x y z
N MET A 1 3.63 -34.71 69.44
CA MET A 1 2.17 -34.78 69.60
C MET A 1 1.61 -33.91 68.50
N ALA A 2 1.25 -34.53 67.40
CA ALA A 2 -0.12 -34.77 66.95
C ALA A 2 -0.73 -33.48 66.36
N ASN A 3 -1.23 -33.38 65.24
CA ASN A 3 -1.92 -34.23 64.27
C ASN A 3 -1.97 -33.43 62.94
N ASP A 4 -1.71 -34.14 61.88
CA ASP A 4 -2.20 -33.80 60.52
C ASP A 4 -3.67 -34.14 60.43
N PRO A 5 -4.44 -33.41 59.64
CA PRO A 5 -5.46 -34.06 58.87
C PRO A 5 -5.34 -33.79 57.37
N GLU A 6 -5.27 -34.84 56.70
CA GLU A 6 -5.55 -35.24 55.31
C GLU A 6 -6.69 -34.46 54.69
N GLU A 7 -6.44 -33.71 53.60
CA GLU A 7 -7.49 -33.12 52.80
C GLU A 7 -7.56 -33.74 51.42
N LYS A 8 -8.69 -34.38 51.17
CA LYS A 8 -9.11 -35.13 50.01
C LYS A 8 -9.16 -34.24 48.74
N GLN A 9 -8.50 -34.71 47.68
CA GLN A 9 -8.76 -34.23 46.32
C GLN A 9 -10.16 -34.70 45.85
N PRO A 10 -10.93 -33.82 45.17
CA PRO A 10 -12.04 -34.27 44.36
C PRO A 10 -11.61 -34.52 42.90
N SER A 11 -11.99 -35.65 42.43
CA SER A 11 -11.82 -36.23 41.11
C SER A 11 -12.35 -35.35 39.98
N ALA A 12 -11.57 -35.26 38.90
CA ALA A 12 -11.94 -34.67 37.63
C ALA A 12 -13.11 -35.46 36.98
N SER A 13 -14.21 -34.78 36.69
CA SER A 13 -15.24 -35.24 35.79
C SER A 13 -15.04 -34.62 34.41
N SER A 14 -14.84 -35.48 33.42
CA SER A 14 -14.78 -35.16 32.00
C SER A 14 -16.11 -34.61 31.48
N PRO A 15 -16.09 -33.58 30.60
CA PRO A 15 -17.32 -33.20 29.88
C PRO A 15 -17.53 -34.10 28.65
N THR A 16 -18.72 -34.61 28.58
CA THR A 16 -19.34 -35.41 27.54
C THR A 16 -19.43 -34.66 26.21
N GLU A 17 -19.05 -35.32 25.12
CA GLU A 17 -19.32 -34.87 23.74
C GLU A 17 -20.83 -34.79 23.49
N PRO A 18 -21.33 -33.78 22.76
CA PRO A 18 -22.68 -33.84 22.22
C PRO A 18 -22.69 -34.49 20.84
N SER A 19 -23.48 -35.52 20.78
CA SER A 19 -23.91 -36.33 19.66
C SER A 19 -24.31 -35.55 18.41
N ALA A 20 -23.87 -36.05 17.26
CA ALA A 20 -24.25 -35.63 15.92
C ALA A 20 -25.77 -35.70 15.68
N ALA A 21 -26.38 -34.56 15.41
CA ALA A 21 -27.74 -34.49 14.88
C ALA A 21 -27.71 -34.57 13.35
N LYS A 22 -28.44 -35.55 12.83
CA LYS A 22 -28.70 -35.81 11.41
C LYS A 22 -29.43 -34.63 10.76
N THR A 23 -28.90 -34.15 9.65
CA THR A 23 -29.56 -33.24 8.72
C THR A 23 -30.55 -34.02 7.86
N PRO A 24 -31.81 -33.59 7.70
CA PRO A 24 -32.68 -34.12 6.68
C PRO A 24 -32.39 -33.42 5.33
N ALA A 25 -32.25 -34.22 4.29
CA ALA A 25 -32.21 -33.77 2.91
C ALA A 25 -33.59 -33.23 2.50
N ALA A 26 -33.61 -32.04 1.93
CA ALA A 26 -34.75 -31.52 1.19
C ALA A 26 -34.28 -30.79 -0.06
N GLY A 27 -34.67 -31.36 -1.19
CA GLY A 27 -35.35 -30.75 -2.29
C GLY A 27 -34.54 -29.71 -3.09
N GLY A 28 -34.03 -30.15 -4.25
CA GLY A 28 -33.47 -29.24 -5.25
C GLY A 28 -34.53 -28.35 -5.86
N ASP A 29 -34.18 -27.09 -6.03
CA ASP A 29 -34.84 -26.19 -6.97
C ASP A 29 -33.92 -25.98 -8.19
N PRO A 30 -34.46 -26.08 -9.42
CA PRO A 30 -33.65 -25.91 -10.62
C PRO A 30 -33.40 -24.44 -10.87
N ALA A 31 -32.10 -24.04 -10.87
CA ALA A 31 -31.66 -22.74 -11.32
C ALA A 31 -32.16 -22.48 -12.74
N SER A 32 -33.00 -21.45 -12.85
CA SER A 32 -33.49 -20.87 -14.10
C SER A 32 -32.29 -20.40 -14.94
N LYS A 33 -31.99 -21.14 -16.01
CA LYS A 33 -31.10 -20.72 -17.07
C LYS A 33 -31.82 -19.61 -17.86
N LEU A 34 -31.39 -18.39 -17.70
CA LEU A 34 -31.67 -17.32 -18.66
C LEU A 34 -30.95 -17.66 -19.98
N PRO A 35 -31.64 -17.67 -21.12
CA PRO A 35 -31.00 -17.90 -22.40
C PRO A 35 -30.16 -16.67 -22.77
N ALA A 36 -28.93 -16.91 -23.22
CA ALA A 36 -28.08 -15.91 -23.83
C ALA A 36 -28.72 -15.39 -25.14
N PRO A 37 -28.62 -14.09 -25.45
CA PRO A 37 -29.13 -13.57 -26.71
C PRO A 37 -28.33 -14.17 -27.89
N PRO A 38 -28.96 -14.42 -29.03
CA PRO A 38 -28.31 -14.99 -30.20
C PRO A 38 -27.26 -14.02 -30.76
N VAL A 39 -26.04 -14.53 -30.86
CA VAL A 39 -24.95 -13.83 -31.58
C VAL A 39 -25.27 -13.92 -33.07
N ALA A 40 -25.56 -12.78 -33.68
CA ALA A 40 -25.68 -12.67 -35.14
C ALA A 40 -24.31 -12.90 -35.79
N PRO A 41 -24.20 -13.62 -36.91
CA PRO A 41 -22.94 -13.80 -37.60
C PRO A 41 -22.47 -12.47 -38.21
N ALA A 42 -21.26 -12.06 -37.83
CA ALA A 42 -20.60 -10.90 -38.39
C ALA A 42 -20.37 -11.07 -39.89
N ALA A 43 -21.04 -10.27 -40.70
CA ALA A 43 -20.80 -10.15 -42.12
C ALA A 43 -19.39 -9.58 -42.36
N LYS A 44 -18.56 -10.27 -43.15
CA LYS A 44 -17.28 -9.76 -43.63
C LYS A 44 -17.52 -8.48 -44.48
N PRO A 45 -16.84 -7.39 -44.18
CA PRO A 45 -16.86 -6.24 -45.09
C PRO A 45 -16.09 -6.55 -46.38
N PRO A 46 -16.53 -6.05 -47.55
CA PRO A 46 -15.82 -6.24 -48.79
C PRO A 46 -14.50 -5.48 -48.77
N ALA A 47 -13.47 -6.10 -49.33
CA ALA A 47 -12.17 -5.49 -49.57
C ALA A 47 -12.30 -4.28 -50.51
N ALA A 48 -12.16 -3.09 -49.97
CA ALA A 48 -11.99 -1.87 -50.73
C ALA A 48 -10.48 -1.58 -50.86
N SER A 49 -9.97 -1.77 -52.07
CA SER A 49 -8.70 -1.22 -52.53
C SER A 49 -8.85 0.30 -52.62
N GLY A 50 -8.35 1.03 -51.59
CA GLY A 50 -8.32 2.48 -51.55
C GLY A 50 -6.93 2.96 -51.20
N ALA A 51 -6.37 3.81 -52.08
CA ALA A 51 -5.10 4.48 -51.93
C ALA A 51 -4.95 5.17 -50.56
N PRO A 52 -3.73 5.36 -50.02
CA PRO A 52 -3.53 5.96 -48.72
C PRO A 52 -4.00 7.41 -48.73
N ALA A 53 -5.11 7.66 -48.00
CA ALA A 53 -5.58 9.02 -47.75
C ALA A 53 -4.52 9.75 -46.87
N ALA A 54 -4.08 10.89 -47.39
CA ALA A 54 -3.17 11.78 -46.66
C ALA A 54 -3.81 12.16 -45.29
N LYS A 55 -3.04 11.97 -44.23
CA LYS A 55 -3.42 12.42 -42.88
C LYS A 55 -3.70 13.94 -42.92
N PRO A 56 -4.84 14.41 -42.40
CA PRO A 56 -5.04 15.85 -42.26
C PRO A 56 -3.92 16.44 -41.39
N PRO A 57 -3.45 17.67 -41.67
CA PRO A 57 -2.41 18.30 -40.90
C PRO A 57 -2.92 18.43 -39.45
N ALA A 58 -2.11 17.92 -38.50
CA ALA A 58 -2.41 18.06 -37.09
C ALA A 58 -2.53 19.57 -36.77
N ALA A 59 -3.72 19.96 -36.30
CA ALA A 59 -3.92 21.32 -35.82
C ALA A 59 -2.86 21.60 -34.75
N ALA A 60 -2.09 22.67 -34.94
CA ALA A 60 -1.07 23.08 -34.01
C ALA A 60 -1.73 23.36 -32.65
N VAL A 61 -1.45 22.52 -31.67
CA VAL A 61 -1.85 22.77 -30.28
C VAL A 61 -1.17 24.07 -29.85
N PRO A 62 -1.90 25.09 -29.38
CA PRO A 62 -1.25 26.33 -28.93
C PRO A 62 -0.25 26.00 -27.84
N PRO A 63 0.92 26.67 -27.80
CA PRO A 63 1.94 26.43 -26.81
C PRO A 63 1.35 26.61 -25.41
N ARG A 64 1.50 25.59 -24.59
CA ARG A 64 1.04 25.61 -23.19
C ARG A 64 1.75 26.78 -22.50
N PRO A 65 1.02 27.66 -21.79
CA PRO A 65 1.65 28.74 -21.05
C PRO A 65 2.75 28.18 -20.12
N PRO A 66 3.88 28.88 -19.98
CA PRO A 66 4.96 28.41 -19.12
C PRO A 66 4.43 28.17 -17.72
N ALA A 67 4.75 27.00 -17.16
CA ALA A 67 4.40 26.66 -15.80
C ALA A 67 4.95 27.73 -14.85
N PRO A 68 4.22 28.17 -13.82
CA PRO A 68 4.75 29.10 -12.85
C PRO A 68 6.05 28.55 -12.25
N PRO A 69 7.03 29.42 -11.92
CA PRO A 69 8.29 29.00 -11.35
C PRO A 69 8.01 28.12 -10.12
N LYS A 70 8.64 26.94 -10.06
CA LYS A 70 8.55 26.05 -8.92
C LYS A 70 9.29 26.73 -7.78
N GLU A 71 8.56 27.24 -6.80
CA GLU A 71 9.13 27.65 -5.53
C GLU A 71 9.85 26.43 -4.93
N GLY A 72 11.14 26.56 -4.63
CA GLY A 72 11.91 25.49 -4.03
C GLY A 72 11.47 25.22 -2.58
N PRO A 73 11.92 24.11 -1.98
CA PRO A 73 11.62 23.80 -0.58
C PRO A 73 12.17 24.92 0.33
N VAL A 74 11.29 25.47 1.18
CA VAL A 74 11.65 26.51 2.15
C VAL A 74 11.76 25.86 3.52
N ALA A 75 12.86 26.09 4.23
CA ALA A 75 13.03 25.59 5.60
C ALA A 75 11.83 26.01 6.48
N LEU A 76 11.27 25.04 7.19
CA LEU A 76 10.08 25.25 8.03
C LEU A 76 10.48 25.32 9.49
N ASP A 77 10.17 26.45 10.12
CA ASP A 77 10.30 26.63 11.57
C ASP A 77 9.02 27.28 12.13
N ASN A 78 7.92 26.54 12.02
CA ASN A 78 6.64 26.96 12.56
C ASN A 78 6.36 26.27 13.92
N ASP A 79 5.25 26.65 14.57
CA ASP A 79 4.90 26.10 15.88
C ASP A 79 4.65 24.59 15.82
N LEU A 80 4.18 24.06 14.70
CA LEU A 80 4.05 22.62 14.47
C LEU A 80 5.43 21.93 14.62
N VAL A 81 6.43 22.39 13.90
CA VAL A 81 7.78 21.81 13.93
C VAL A 81 8.40 21.94 15.33
N LYS A 82 8.18 23.07 16.00
CA LYS A 82 8.67 23.26 17.38
C LYS A 82 8.10 22.21 18.33
N ARG A 83 6.79 21.94 18.28
CA ARG A 83 6.15 20.90 19.12
C ARG A 83 6.73 19.51 18.82
N TYR A 84 6.95 19.17 17.54
CA TYR A 84 7.58 17.89 17.18
C TYR A 84 9.01 17.80 17.68
N LYS A 85 9.82 18.88 17.54
CA LYS A 85 11.19 18.93 18.02
C LYS A 85 11.26 18.89 19.56
N GLU A 86 10.34 19.53 20.24
CA GLU A 86 10.25 19.51 21.71
C GLU A 86 9.97 18.09 22.23
N LYS A 87 9.07 17.36 21.56
CA LYS A 87 8.70 16.02 21.99
C LYS A 87 9.69 14.93 21.55
N PHE A 88 10.18 15.01 20.33
CA PHE A 88 11.00 13.95 19.71
C PHE A 88 12.46 14.33 19.49
N GLY A 89 12.82 15.59 19.74
CA GLY A 89 14.20 16.06 19.68
C GLY A 89 14.94 15.71 18.39
N PRO A 90 16.03 14.93 18.50
CA PRO A 90 16.88 14.59 17.36
C PRO A 90 16.22 13.63 16.35
N ALA A 91 15.07 13.07 16.67
CA ALA A 91 14.35 12.21 15.72
C ALA A 91 13.69 13.00 14.58
N ILE A 92 13.57 14.31 14.71
CA ILE A 92 13.16 15.19 13.61
C ILE A 92 14.42 15.65 12.90
N LEU A 93 14.74 14.99 11.78
CA LEU A 93 15.99 15.21 11.05
C LEU A 93 15.96 16.50 10.24
N GLU A 94 14.86 16.71 9.49
CA GLU A 94 14.68 17.86 8.60
C GLU A 94 13.21 18.28 8.60
N ALA A 95 12.99 19.59 8.33
CA ALA A 95 11.65 20.15 8.19
C ALA A 95 11.65 21.24 7.10
N TRP A 96 10.73 21.15 6.14
CA TRP A 96 10.54 22.17 5.11
C TRP A 96 9.09 22.25 4.64
N THR A 97 8.77 23.30 3.91
CA THR A 97 7.48 23.47 3.25
C THR A 97 7.66 23.36 1.74
N ASP A 98 6.83 22.57 1.09
CA ASP A 98 6.69 22.53 -0.36
C ASP A 98 5.21 22.71 -0.71
N ARG A 99 4.89 23.68 -1.56
CA ARG A 99 3.52 23.98 -2.02
C ARG A 99 2.49 24.07 -0.88
N LYS A 100 2.83 24.77 0.19
CA LYS A 100 2.01 24.92 1.41
C LYS A 100 1.77 23.65 2.20
N GLN A 101 2.50 22.58 1.94
CA GLN A 101 2.46 21.35 2.71
C GLN A 101 3.70 21.26 3.60
N SER A 102 3.49 21.05 4.89
CA SER A 102 4.56 20.80 5.84
C SER A 102 5.12 19.39 5.64
N ILE A 103 6.44 19.27 5.56
CA ILE A 103 7.17 18.02 5.35
C ILE A 103 8.19 17.88 6.46
N LEU A 104 8.14 16.75 7.18
CA LEU A 104 9.10 16.38 8.22
C LEU A 104 9.81 15.08 7.81
N VAL A 105 11.14 15.09 7.85
CA VAL A 105 11.94 13.86 7.77
C VAL A 105 12.19 13.40 9.19
N VAL A 106 11.86 12.16 9.47
CA VAL A 106 11.92 11.60 10.81
C VAL A 106 12.79 10.34 10.87
N ALA A 107 13.31 10.05 12.03
CA ALA A 107 14.01 8.80 12.28
C ALA A 107 13.05 7.62 12.07
N ARG A 108 13.48 6.63 11.28
CA ARG A 108 12.68 5.45 10.91
C ARG A 108 12.16 4.70 12.14
N GLU A 109 13.01 4.53 13.14
CA GLU A 109 12.73 3.78 14.35
C GLU A 109 11.56 4.35 15.15
N LEU A 110 11.39 5.68 15.09
CA LEU A 110 10.32 6.40 15.81
C LEU A 110 9.12 6.75 14.90
N LEU A 111 9.08 6.25 13.67
CA LEU A 111 8.02 6.57 12.72
C LEU A 111 6.63 6.28 13.28
N ALA A 112 6.41 5.12 13.90
CA ALA A 112 5.11 4.75 14.46
C ALA A 112 4.73 5.65 15.65
N GLU A 113 5.67 5.99 16.53
CA GLU A 113 5.40 6.88 17.67
C GLU A 113 5.07 8.30 17.21
N ILE A 114 5.83 8.82 16.23
CA ILE A 114 5.59 10.13 15.62
C ILE A 114 4.25 10.14 14.89
N ALA A 115 3.91 9.08 14.19
CA ALA A 115 2.64 8.91 13.51
C ALA A 115 1.46 8.89 14.51
N LEU A 116 1.61 8.17 15.62
CA LEU A 116 0.61 8.15 16.70
C LEU A 116 0.39 9.54 17.30
N TYR A 117 1.48 10.25 17.61
CA TYR A 117 1.42 11.64 18.08
C TYR A 117 0.74 12.56 17.07
N SER A 118 1.06 12.39 15.79
CA SER A 118 0.44 13.17 14.70
C SER A 118 -1.07 13.00 14.69
N ARG A 119 -1.57 11.77 14.91
CA ARG A 119 -3.01 11.49 14.95
C ARG A 119 -3.66 12.02 16.22
N ASP A 120 -3.11 11.68 17.39
CA ASP A 120 -3.79 11.86 18.67
C ASP A 120 -3.66 13.30 19.21
N ASP A 121 -2.45 13.85 19.18
CA ASP A 121 -2.15 15.18 19.73
C ASP A 121 -2.33 16.28 18.67
N GLU A 122 -1.77 16.07 17.47
CA GLU A 122 -1.78 17.07 16.40
C GLU A 122 -3.00 16.97 15.48
N LYS A 123 -3.92 16.02 15.72
CA LYS A 123 -5.20 15.87 15.03
C LYS A 123 -5.08 15.63 13.51
N PHE A 124 -4.00 14.97 13.06
CA PHE A 124 -3.92 14.45 11.72
C PHE A 124 -4.60 13.07 11.66
N ASP A 125 -5.92 13.08 11.75
CA ASP A 125 -6.80 11.91 11.89
C ASP A 125 -6.95 11.08 10.61
N TRP A 126 -6.64 11.64 9.45
CA TRP A 126 -6.76 10.98 8.15
C TRP A 126 -5.40 10.69 7.53
N LEU A 127 -5.09 9.39 7.37
CA LEU A 127 -3.99 8.94 6.50
C LEU A 127 -4.54 8.87 5.07
N SER A 128 -4.17 9.84 4.24
CA SER A 128 -4.64 9.91 2.86
C SER A 128 -3.87 9.00 1.91
N ASP A 129 -2.58 8.77 2.22
CA ASP A 129 -1.71 7.94 1.39
C ASP A 129 -0.47 7.50 2.17
N LEU A 130 0.00 6.28 1.90
CA LEU A 130 1.29 5.76 2.34
C LEU A 130 1.95 5.09 1.13
N THR A 131 3.14 5.57 0.78
CA THR A 131 3.88 5.06 -0.37
C THR A 131 5.38 5.07 -0.13
N ALA A 132 6.16 4.56 -1.07
CA ALA A 132 7.61 4.63 -1.07
C ALA A 132 8.16 5.29 -2.33
N VAL A 133 9.35 5.89 -2.20
CA VAL A 133 10.11 6.42 -3.34
C VAL A 133 11.49 5.76 -3.36
N ASP A 134 11.86 5.19 -4.49
CA ASP A 134 13.14 4.54 -4.69
C ASP A 134 14.20 5.50 -5.21
N TRP A 135 15.33 5.59 -4.49
CA TRP A 135 16.53 6.39 -4.81
C TRP A 135 17.77 5.49 -4.91
N PRO A 136 17.97 4.76 -6.01
CA PRO A 136 18.98 3.70 -6.11
C PRO A 136 20.43 4.15 -5.88
N LYS A 137 20.69 5.46 -5.93
CA LYS A 137 22.03 6.04 -5.71
C LYS A 137 22.30 6.46 -4.26
N ARG A 138 21.29 6.36 -3.37
CA ARG A 138 21.43 6.72 -1.95
C ARG A 138 21.72 5.47 -1.13
N GLU A 139 22.46 5.62 -0.03
CA GLU A 139 22.64 4.58 0.97
C GLU A 139 21.27 4.19 1.58
N LYS A 140 20.55 5.18 2.10
CA LYS A 140 19.14 5.01 2.48
C LYS A 140 18.29 5.13 1.22
N ARG A 141 18.09 3.98 0.61
CA ARG A 141 17.49 3.83 -0.71
C ARG A 141 16.04 4.29 -0.78
N PHE A 142 15.24 3.97 0.25
CA PHE A 142 13.80 4.24 0.24
C PHE A 142 13.42 5.41 1.12
N ASP A 143 12.62 6.33 0.60
CA ASP A 143 11.84 7.28 1.38
C ASP A 143 10.45 6.70 1.56
N ILE A 144 10.07 6.32 2.78
CA ILE A 144 8.70 5.94 3.13
C ILE A 144 7.93 7.21 3.43
N VAL A 145 6.83 7.45 2.73
CA VAL A 145 6.11 8.72 2.73
C VAL A 145 4.70 8.50 3.23
N LEU A 146 4.34 9.15 4.34
CA LEU A 146 2.99 9.20 4.87
C LEU A 146 2.40 10.58 4.59
N ASN A 147 1.30 10.64 3.88
CA ASN A 147 0.54 11.86 3.66
C ASN A 147 -0.67 11.86 4.56
N MET A 148 -0.75 12.84 5.45
CA MET A 148 -1.82 12.95 6.44
C MET A 148 -2.56 14.27 6.30
N TYR A 149 -3.80 14.28 6.73
CA TYR A 149 -4.68 15.42 6.71
C TYR A 149 -5.41 15.57 8.03
N SER A 150 -5.56 16.79 8.50
CA SER A 150 -6.37 17.16 9.66
C SER A 150 -7.64 17.86 9.18
N PHE A 151 -8.80 17.27 9.45
CA PHE A 151 -10.09 17.91 9.15
C PHE A 151 -10.34 19.10 10.09
N GLU A 152 -9.88 19.02 11.33
CA GLU A 152 -10.04 20.10 12.31
C GLU A 152 -9.24 21.35 11.93
N LYS A 153 -7.96 21.16 11.54
CA LYS A 153 -7.04 22.26 11.20
C LYS A 153 -7.09 22.66 9.73
N ASN A 154 -7.70 21.83 8.87
CA ASN A 154 -7.66 21.96 7.41
C ASN A 154 -6.21 22.05 6.88
N GLU A 155 -5.32 21.23 7.43
CA GLU A 155 -3.90 21.22 7.12
C GLU A 155 -3.42 19.85 6.65
N ARG A 156 -2.34 19.86 5.90
CA ARG A 156 -1.65 18.66 5.42
C ARG A 156 -0.29 18.54 6.05
N LEU A 157 0.05 17.32 6.45
CA LEU A 157 1.37 16.97 6.92
C LEU A 157 1.90 15.77 6.14
N ARG A 158 3.17 15.82 5.76
CA ARG A 158 3.88 14.70 5.17
C ARG A 158 5.02 14.30 6.09
N LEU A 159 5.01 13.04 6.53
CA LEU A 159 6.16 12.45 7.19
C LEU A 159 6.95 11.65 6.16
N LYS A 160 8.27 11.70 6.27
CA LYS A 160 9.19 10.88 5.49
C LYS A 160 10.13 10.15 6.43
N ALA A 161 10.24 8.85 6.28
CA ALA A 161 11.26 8.04 6.95
C ALA A 161 12.17 7.42 5.89
N GLN A 162 13.48 7.49 6.13
CA GLN A 162 14.45 6.94 5.20
C GLN A 162 14.88 5.54 5.67
N SER A 163 14.94 4.58 4.73
CA SER A 163 15.30 3.19 4.99
C SER A 163 16.23 2.66 3.92
N THR A 164 17.11 1.74 4.30
CA THR A 164 17.85 0.89 3.34
C THR A 164 16.93 -0.21 2.80
N ALA A 165 17.42 -1.03 1.86
CA ALA A 165 16.66 -2.15 1.31
C ALA A 165 16.46 -3.31 2.31
N GLU A 166 17.27 -3.37 3.35
CA GLU A 166 17.35 -4.47 4.32
C GLU A 166 16.67 -4.12 5.65
N GLU A 167 16.54 -2.84 5.94
CA GLU A 167 15.91 -2.36 7.15
C GLU A 167 14.40 -2.54 7.13
N ARG A 168 13.85 -2.88 8.31
CA ARG A 168 12.41 -2.94 8.52
C ARG A 168 11.89 -1.59 8.97
N VAL A 169 10.68 -1.26 8.54
CA VAL A 169 9.99 -0.02 8.90
C VAL A 169 8.86 -0.35 9.86
N PRO A 170 8.70 0.36 10.98
CA PRO A 170 7.57 0.12 11.87
C PRO A 170 6.23 0.31 11.15
N SER A 171 5.32 -0.65 11.28
CA SER A 171 3.97 -0.57 10.74
C SER A 171 3.14 0.49 11.44
N VAL A 172 2.35 1.23 10.69
CA VAL A 172 1.36 2.20 11.21
C VAL A 172 -0.08 1.70 11.07
N GLN A 173 -0.26 0.42 10.73
CA GLN A 173 -1.57 -0.22 10.58
C GLN A 173 -2.40 -0.17 11.87
N GLY A 174 -1.76 -0.31 13.03
CA GLY A 174 -2.43 -0.15 14.33
C GLY A 174 -2.91 1.26 14.63
N ILE A 175 -2.41 2.26 13.89
CA ILE A 175 -2.80 3.67 14.03
C ILE A 175 -3.95 3.99 13.07
N TRP A 176 -3.80 3.64 11.79
CA TRP A 176 -4.84 3.78 10.76
C TRP A 176 -5.06 2.46 10.05
N SER A 177 -6.26 1.92 10.12
CA SER A 177 -6.59 0.64 9.48
C SER A 177 -6.41 0.66 7.95
N THR A 178 -6.52 1.83 7.33
CA THR A 178 -6.25 2.03 5.89
C THR A 178 -4.81 1.73 5.51
N ALA A 179 -3.86 1.88 6.43
CA ALA A 179 -2.45 1.58 6.20
C ALA A 179 -2.21 0.10 5.86
N ASN A 180 -3.08 -0.82 6.30
CA ASN A 180 -2.95 -2.24 5.99
C ASN A 180 -2.73 -2.50 4.50
N TRP A 181 -3.59 -1.93 3.66
CA TRP A 181 -3.52 -2.12 2.22
C TRP A 181 -2.36 -1.36 1.57
N MET A 182 -2.09 -0.16 2.06
CA MET A 182 -1.01 0.69 1.54
C MET A 182 0.38 0.12 1.87
N GLU A 183 0.57 -0.43 3.07
CA GLU A 183 1.82 -1.09 3.46
C GLU A 183 2.05 -2.36 2.64
N ARG A 184 0.99 -3.13 2.37
CA ARG A 184 1.06 -4.29 1.49
C ARG A 184 1.39 -3.92 0.04
N GLU A 185 0.84 -2.81 -0.48
CA GLU A 185 1.20 -2.28 -1.80
C GLU A 185 2.69 -1.90 -1.84
N VAL A 186 3.18 -1.18 -0.84
CA VAL A 186 4.61 -0.80 -0.75
C VAL A 186 5.49 -2.04 -0.64
N TYR A 187 5.09 -3.04 0.14
CA TYR A 187 5.80 -4.31 0.19
C TYR A 187 5.82 -5.00 -1.18
N ASP A 188 4.69 -5.08 -1.86
CA ASP A 188 4.55 -5.77 -3.14
C ASP A 188 5.37 -5.10 -4.26
N MET A 189 5.35 -3.76 -4.29
CA MET A 189 5.99 -2.98 -5.36
C MET A 189 7.47 -2.68 -5.11
N PHE A 190 7.90 -2.51 -3.86
CA PHE A 190 9.26 -2.09 -3.50
C PHE A 190 10.02 -3.10 -2.64
N GLY A 191 9.33 -4.06 -2.01
CA GLY A 191 9.93 -5.04 -1.11
C GLY A 191 10.32 -4.47 0.25
N VAL A 192 9.68 -3.39 0.69
CA VAL A 192 9.88 -2.84 2.04
C VAL A 192 9.10 -3.67 3.04
N ILE A 193 9.77 -4.11 4.11
CA ILE A 193 9.16 -4.93 5.15
C ILE A 193 8.66 -4.04 6.28
N PHE A 194 7.34 -4.11 6.55
CA PHE A 194 6.72 -3.41 7.67
C PHE A 194 6.67 -4.31 8.91
N GLU A 195 7.44 -3.95 9.94
CA GLU A 195 7.50 -4.67 11.20
C GLU A 195 6.24 -4.43 12.03
N GLY A 196 5.63 -5.51 12.51
CA GLY A 196 4.36 -5.43 13.27
C GLY A 196 3.11 -5.40 12.40
N HIS A 197 3.23 -5.49 11.07
CA HIS A 197 2.07 -5.66 10.21
C HIS A 197 1.45 -7.05 10.41
N PRO A 198 0.12 -7.17 10.60
CA PRO A 198 -0.52 -8.45 10.96
C PRO A 198 -0.50 -9.51 9.86
N ASP A 199 -0.52 -9.10 8.58
CA ASP A 199 -0.60 -10.02 7.44
C ASP A 199 0.06 -9.37 6.21
N LEU A 200 1.42 -9.25 6.24
CA LEU A 200 2.18 -8.64 5.17
C LEU A 200 2.41 -9.65 4.03
N LYS A 201 1.62 -9.51 2.98
CA LYS A 201 1.69 -10.35 1.77
C LYS A 201 1.39 -9.53 0.53
N ARG A 202 1.72 -10.05 -0.64
CA ARG A 202 1.41 -9.42 -1.93
C ARG A 202 -0.10 -9.15 -2.08
N ILE A 203 -0.44 -8.15 -2.87
CA ILE A 203 -1.82 -7.70 -3.06
C ILE A 203 -2.15 -7.42 -4.54
N LEU A 204 -1.18 -6.95 -5.31
CA LEU A 204 -1.35 -6.59 -6.71
C LEU A 204 -0.76 -7.64 -7.66
N LEU A 205 0.35 -8.27 -7.25
CA LEU A 205 1.06 -9.26 -8.05
C LEU A 205 0.76 -10.67 -7.55
N PRO A 206 0.85 -11.70 -8.42
CA PRO A 206 0.80 -13.08 -8.01
C PRO A 206 1.93 -13.43 -7.03
N ASP A 207 1.70 -14.44 -6.18
CA ASP A 207 2.67 -14.84 -5.16
C ASP A 207 4.01 -15.32 -5.76
N GLU A 208 3.96 -15.91 -6.95
CA GLU A 208 5.11 -16.41 -7.69
C GLU A 208 5.91 -15.33 -8.41
N TRP A 209 5.42 -14.08 -8.43
CA TRP A 209 6.10 -12.98 -9.12
C TRP A 209 7.48 -12.73 -8.54
N GLN A 210 8.49 -12.64 -9.42
CA GLN A 210 9.86 -12.40 -9.02
C GLN A 210 10.22 -10.92 -9.07
N GLY A 211 10.76 -10.42 -7.94
CA GLY A 211 11.23 -9.04 -7.80
C GLY A 211 10.13 -8.04 -7.44
N PHE A 212 10.47 -6.76 -7.61
CA PHE A 212 9.67 -5.61 -7.16
C PHE A 212 9.62 -4.55 -8.25
N PRO A 213 8.49 -4.42 -8.98
CA PRO A 213 8.42 -3.68 -10.25
C PRO A 213 8.66 -2.17 -10.16
N LEU A 214 8.42 -1.55 -9.00
CA LEU A 214 8.62 -0.10 -8.85
C LEU A 214 10.04 0.29 -8.42
N ARG A 215 10.91 -0.68 -8.16
CA ARG A 215 12.35 -0.41 -8.01
C ARG A 215 12.94 0.05 -9.34
N LYS A 216 13.80 1.07 -9.31
CA LYS A 216 14.38 1.67 -10.52
C LYS A 216 15.39 0.76 -11.24
N ASP A 217 15.90 -0.24 -10.56
CA ASP A 217 16.81 -1.26 -11.09
C ASP A 217 16.08 -2.56 -11.47
N TYR A 218 14.76 -2.59 -11.36
CA TYR A 218 13.97 -3.74 -11.79
C TYR A 218 13.93 -3.82 -13.32
N ASP A 219 14.25 -4.99 -13.86
CA ASP A 219 14.12 -5.30 -15.28
C ASP A 219 12.99 -6.31 -15.49
N ILE A 220 11.96 -5.90 -16.22
CA ILE A 220 10.82 -6.75 -16.56
C ILE A 220 11.24 -7.99 -17.38
N LEU A 221 12.35 -7.92 -18.07
CA LEU A 221 12.88 -9.06 -18.83
C LEU A 221 13.45 -10.17 -17.94
N THR A 222 13.59 -9.94 -16.65
CA THR A 222 14.00 -10.99 -15.69
C THR A 222 12.89 -12.00 -15.41
N GLN A 223 11.64 -11.71 -15.77
CA GLN A 223 10.55 -12.66 -15.62
C GLN A 223 10.70 -13.83 -16.59
N ASP A 224 10.41 -15.03 -16.10
CA ASP A 224 10.36 -16.21 -16.96
C ASP A 224 9.27 -16.04 -18.04
N THR A 225 9.69 -16.03 -19.30
CA THR A 225 8.79 -15.84 -20.44
C THR A 225 7.73 -16.95 -20.54
N ALA A 226 8.06 -18.18 -20.12
CA ALA A 226 7.11 -19.29 -20.08
C ALA A 226 6.03 -19.02 -19.02
N TRP A 227 6.44 -18.62 -17.83
CA TRP A 227 5.53 -18.25 -16.75
C TRP A 227 4.62 -17.06 -17.14
N VAL A 228 5.20 -16.02 -17.76
CA VAL A 228 4.44 -14.84 -18.24
C VAL A 228 3.38 -15.24 -19.27
N ARG A 229 3.73 -16.11 -20.20
CA ARG A 229 2.80 -16.59 -21.23
C ARG A 229 1.66 -17.42 -20.61
N GLU A 230 2.00 -18.35 -19.72
CA GLU A 230 1.04 -19.27 -19.11
C GLU A 230 0.07 -18.56 -18.16
N ASN A 231 0.56 -17.64 -17.33
CA ASN A 231 -0.24 -17.03 -16.25
C ASN A 231 -0.83 -15.68 -16.63
N LEU A 232 -0.20 -14.90 -17.50
CA LEU A 232 -0.65 -13.57 -17.89
C LEU A 232 -1.21 -13.51 -19.32
N GLY A 233 -1.04 -14.57 -20.11
CA GLY A 233 -1.49 -14.61 -21.50
C GLY A 233 -0.78 -13.58 -22.41
N ILE A 234 0.36 -13.05 -21.97
CA ILE A 234 1.14 -12.07 -22.71
C ILE A 234 2.18 -12.82 -23.54
N GLU A 235 2.07 -12.74 -24.87
CA GLU A 235 3.17 -13.17 -25.73
C GLU A 235 4.28 -12.13 -25.64
N SER A 236 5.46 -12.56 -25.15
CA SER A 236 6.64 -11.70 -25.16
C SER A 236 6.92 -11.32 -26.61
N GLY A 237 6.65 -10.09 -26.97
CA GLY A 237 7.01 -9.54 -28.26
C GLY A 237 8.52 -9.64 -28.45
N GLN A 238 8.94 -10.25 -29.51
CA GLN A 238 10.31 -10.27 -30.00
C GLN A 238 10.74 -8.86 -30.41
#